data_d88af4acdadd19c7609b0d449e149e02
#
_entry.id   d88af4acdadd19c7609b0d449e149e02
#
_cell.length_a   1.000
_cell.length_b   1.000
_cell.length_c   1.000
_cell.angle_alpha   90.00
_cell.angle_beta   90.00
_cell.angle_gamma   90.00
#
_symmetry.space_group_name_H-M   'P 1'
#
loop_
_entity.id
_entity.type
_entity.pdbx_description
1 polymer ?
#
loop_
_entity_poly.entity_id
_entity_poly.type
_entity_poly.pdbx_seq_one_letter_code
_entity_poly.pdbx_strand_id
1 'polypeptide(L)'
;MKPKFKYLVILSIVLSFSPRFLKAQINGCDLCGPATGTYKNIALGNYSATIGAGCESRGQYSFAVGYVAKSYMTNTIAMGKYVRAQAANSIVIGSGVANADSRMLTNNVPSSLMVGFNSCLPTLFVSNSVSYNTTGKVGIGNVSSPEAKLHIKADSNEDAGLFIEATNVSKKAYLKLFDENHLISVNPNEGLSISSKESKINLDANQVLMNAKVAIDIPEGISDSDYALSVSGGIITTKVMVKEVSEWYDYVFDENYKLLPIEKVKCFIDENGHLPDIPSECNVLNNGYDMVEMDGILLKKIEELTLYTIELNAIVKRQQEIIESLQSK
;
A
#
# COMPACT_ATOMS: atom_id res chain seq x y z
N MET A 1 -4.07 12.58 87.08
CA MET A 1 -3.41 13.84 86.69
C MET A 1 -2.32 13.55 85.65
N LYS A 2 -2.57 13.91 84.43
CA LYS A 2 -1.68 14.25 83.30
C LYS A 2 -0.56 13.29 82.89
N PRO A 3 -0.68 12.72 81.63
CA PRO A 3 0.46 12.38 80.83
C PRO A 3 0.50 13.34 79.63
N LYS A 4 1.15 14.50 79.74
CA LYS A 4 1.33 15.49 78.63
C LYS A 4 2.78 15.64 78.16
N PHE A 5 3.70 14.76 78.55
CA PHE A 5 5.11 14.98 78.27
C PHE A 5 5.80 13.96 77.37
N LYS A 6 5.07 12.96 76.87
CA LYS A 6 5.67 11.95 75.99
C LYS A 6 5.59 12.26 74.48
N TYR A 7 4.80 13.24 74.06
CA TYR A 7 4.67 13.56 72.62
C TYR A 7 5.60 14.65 72.06
N LEU A 8 6.24 15.42 73.02
CA LEU A 8 7.11 16.52 72.59
C LEU A 8 8.54 16.08 72.25
N VAL A 9 8.98 14.95 72.73
CA VAL A 9 10.33 14.43 72.47
C VAL A 9 10.44 13.68 71.17
N ILE A 10 9.32 13.13 70.69
CA ILE A 10 9.29 12.42 69.36
C ILE A 10 9.24 13.42 68.15
N LEU A 11 8.66 14.60 68.40
CA LEU A 11 8.59 15.63 67.34
C LEU A 11 9.89 16.41 67.14
N SER A 12 10.74 16.49 68.18
CA SER A 12 12.06 17.16 68.05
C SER A 12 13.15 16.28 67.46
N ILE A 13 12.97 14.96 67.42
CA ILE A 13 13.93 14.03 66.79
C ILE A 13 13.69 13.93 65.31
N VAL A 14 12.47 14.21 64.78
CA VAL A 14 12.13 14.19 63.39
C VAL A 14 12.61 15.46 62.65
N LEU A 15 12.84 16.57 63.31
CA LEU A 15 13.24 17.86 62.73
C LEU A 15 14.77 18.10 62.68
N SER A 16 15.61 17.21 63.22
CA SER A 16 17.06 17.34 63.13
C SER A 16 17.78 16.47 62.09
N PHE A 17 17.04 15.73 61.30
CA PHE A 17 17.62 15.02 60.14
C PHE A 17 17.70 15.95 58.95
N SER A 18 18.93 16.29 58.55
CA SER A 18 19.22 17.05 57.34
C SER A 18 18.50 16.46 56.12
N PRO A 19 18.10 17.26 55.11
CA PRO A 19 17.36 16.81 53.93
C PRO A 19 18.08 15.78 53.05
N ARG A 20 19.26 15.34 53.48
CA ARG A 20 20.04 14.29 52.78
C ARG A 20 19.59 12.86 53.06
N PHE A 21 18.62 12.59 53.93
CA PHE A 21 18.24 11.24 54.34
C PHE A 21 16.80 10.81 54.06
N LEU A 22 15.96 11.62 53.43
CA LEU A 22 14.72 11.10 52.88
C LEU A 22 14.98 10.46 51.48
N LYS A 23 15.85 9.44 51.47
CA LYS A 23 15.77 8.42 50.43
C LYS A 23 14.50 7.63 50.71
N ALA A 24 13.45 7.84 49.96
CA ALA A 24 12.24 7.05 50.03
C ALA A 24 12.59 5.63 49.56
N GLN A 25 13.24 4.87 50.42
CA GLN A 25 13.39 3.44 50.22
C GLN A 25 12.10 2.84 50.76
N ILE A 26 11.15 2.56 49.90
CA ILE A 26 10.00 1.71 50.22
C ILE A 26 10.55 0.29 50.33
N ASN A 27 11.17 0.01 51.48
CA ASN A 27 11.55 -1.33 51.85
C ASN A 27 10.28 -2.06 52.32
N GLY A 28 9.81 -2.99 51.52
CA GLY A 28 8.76 -3.91 51.92
C GLY A 28 7.36 -3.42 51.56
N CYS A 29 6.90 -3.79 50.41
CA CYS A 29 5.50 -4.14 50.23
C CYS A 29 5.30 -5.46 51.00
N ASP A 30 4.41 -5.53 51.97
CA ASP A 30 4.01 -6.79 52.65
C ASP A 30 3.41 -7.83 51.69
N LEU A 31 3.12 -7.42 50.44
CA LEU A 31 2.72 -8.23 49.27
C LEU A 31 3.91 -8.73 48.44
N CYS A 32 5.12 -8.19 48.65
CA CYS A 32 6.34 -8.67 48.02
C CYS A 32 7.10 -9.41 49.09
N GLY A 33 7.07 -10.73 49.12
CA GLY A 33 7.74 -11.56 50.14
C GLY A 33 9.13 -11.06 50.53
N PRO A 34 9.65 -11.42 51.70
CA PRO A 34 10.87 -10.85 52.26
C PRO A 34 12.00 -10.98 51.21
N ALA A 35 12.62 -9.88 50.83
CA ALA A 35 13.82 -9.87 50.00
C ALA A 35 15.01 -10.46 50.81
N THR A 36 14.93 -11.76 51.11
CA THR A 36 16.03 -12.53 51.69
C THR A 36 16.88 -13.03 50.53
N GLY A 37 18.07 -12.48 50.36
CA GLY A 37 19.03 -12.95 49.37
C GLY A 37 19.47 -11.90 48.34
N THR A 38 19.87 -12.34 47.20
CA THR A 38 20.61 -11.66 46.14
C THR A 38 19.89 -10.46 45.45
N TYR A 39 18.60 -10.26 45.74
CA TYR A 39 17.74 -9.26 45.05
C TYR A 39 17.34 -8.08 45.92
N LYS A 40 18.33 -7.39 46.49
CA LYS A 40 18.10 -6.16 47.27
C LYS A 40 17.74 -4.99 46.36
N ASN A 41 16.70 -4.23 46.69
CA ASN A 41 16.37 -2.97 46.03
C ASN A 41 17.37 -1.85 46.40
N ILE A 42 17.77 -1.02 45.44
CA ILE A 42 18.75 0.05 45.60
C ILE A 42 18.19 1.36 45.05
N ALA A 43 17.91 2.36 45.90
CA ALA A 43 17.55 3.70 45.49
C ALA A 43 18.65 4.69 45.91
N LEU A 44 19.49 5.14 44.98
CA LEU A 44 20.66 6.00 45.23
C LEU A 44 20.45 7.44 44.76
N GLY A 45 19.61 7.64 43.71
CA GLY A 45 19.35 8.97 43.20
C GLY A 45 18.53 9.84 44.12
N ASN A 46 18.74 11.16 44.12
CA ASN A 46 17.87 12.07 44.83
C ASN A 46 16.44 11.96 44.31
N TYR A 47 15.47 11.83 45.21
CA TYR A 47 14.04 11.64 44.86
C TYR A 47 13.78 10.41 43.98
N SER A 48 14.60 9.37 44.10
CA SER A 48 14.41 8.10 43.40
C SER A 48 13.65 7.09 44.25
N ALA A 49 12.93 6.16 43.60
CA ALA A 49 12.21 5.10 44.25
C ALA A 49 12.35 3.75 43.55
N THR A 50 12.26 2.66 44.30
CA THR A 50 12.23 1.28 43.79
C THR A 50 11.10 0.49 44.43
N ILE A 51 10.42 -0.34 43.67
CA ILE A 51 9.37 -1.26 44.13
C ILE A 51 9.60 -2.63 43.48
N GLY A 52 9.59 -3.69 44.27
CA GLY A 52 9.75 -5.06 43.79
C GLY A 52 11.01 -5.74 44.31
N ALA A 53 11.69 -6.52 43.47
CA ALA A 53 12.87 -7.28 43.85
C ALA A 53 14.06 -7.04 42.91
N GLY A 54 15.23 -6.69 43.47
CA GLY A 54 16.46 -6.42 42.72
C GLY A 54 16.39 -5.18 41.82
N CYS A 55 15.50 -4.24 42.12
CA CYS A 55 15.35 -3.01 41.36
C CYS A 55 16.41 -1.98 41.75
N GLU A 56 16.91 -1.22 40.77
CA GLU A 56 17.91 -0.18 40.98
C GLU A 56 17.44 1.17 40.41
N SER A 57 17.43 2.23 41.24
CA SER A 57 17.17 3.62 40.81
C SER A 57 18.37 4.48 41.22
N ARG A 58 19.24 4.81 40.29
CA ARG A 58 20.49 5.55 40.52
C ARG A 58 20.42 7.01 40.09
N GLY A 59 19.57 7.31 39.11
CA GLY A 59 19.39 8.66 38.60
C GLY A 59 18.53 9.53 39.51
N GLN A 60 18.70 10.85 39.48
CA GLN A 60 17.81 11.78 40.13
C GLN A 60 16.40 11.70 39.54
N TYR A 61 15.36 11.73 40.36
CA TYR A 61 13.94 11.56 39.93
C TYR A 61 13.68 10.27 39.16
N SER A 62 14.44 9.21 39.45
CA SER A 62 14.27 7.94 38.72
C SER A 62 13.38 6.96 39.47
N PHE A 63 12.67 6.11 38.71
CA PHE A 63 11.75 5.13 39.24
C PHE A 63 11.96 3.75 38.63
N ALA A 64 12.11 2.71 39.46
CA ALA A 64 12.23 1.34 38.98
C ALA A 64 11.24 0.43 39.71
N VAL A 65 10.40 -0.29 38.96
CA VAL A 65 9.39 -1.18 39.54
C VAL A 65 9.34 -2.52 38.81
N GLY A 66 9.30 -3.61 39.58
CA GLY A 66 9.17 -4.96 39.03
C GLY A 66 10.24 -5.93 39.55
N TYR A 67 10.86 -6.70 38.67
CA TYR A 67 11.91 -7.65 38.97
C TYR A 67 13.18 -7.33 38.18
N VAL A 68 14.24 -6.90 38.86
CA VAL A 68 15.50 -6.47 38.23
C VAL A 68 15.27 -5.34 37.23
N ALA A 69 14.43 -4.38 37.58
CA ALA A 69 14.24 -3.15 36.79
C ALA A 69 15.30 -2.11 37.19
N LYS A 70 15.92 -1.43 36.21
CA LYS A 70 17.06 -0.54 36.41
C LYS A 70 16.83 0.84 35.78
N SER A 71 16.91 1.90 36.59
CA SER A 71 16.76 3.30 36.19
C SER A 71 18.03 4.06 36.51
N TYR A 72 18.89 4.36 35.55
CA TYR A 72 20.26 4.81 35.82
C TYR A 72 20.49 6.30 35.64
N MET A 73 19.71 6.97 34.85
CA MET A 73 19.90 8.39 34.56
C MET A 73 18.76 9.25 35.13
N THR A 74 18.88 10.58 35.02
CA THR A 74 17.89 11.53 35.50
C THR A 74 16.55 11.38 34.80
N ASN A 75 15.45 11.47 35.56
CA ASN A 75 14.07 11.37 35.07
C ASN A 75 13.78 10.08 34.30
N THR A 76 14.36 8.95 34.72
CA THR A 76 14.13 7.67 34.03
C THR A 76 13.11 6.80 34.74
N ILE A 77 12.35 6.04 33.97
CA ILE A 77 11.38 5.06 34.48
C ILE A 77 11.66 3.69 33.84
N ALA A 78 11.80 2.67 34.70
CA ALA A 78 11.94 1.29 34.29
C ALA A 78 10.85 0.44 34.95
N MET A 79 9.94 -0.14 34.17
CA MET A 79 8.80 -0.92 34.69
C MET A 79 8.77 -2.31 34.05
N GLY A 80 8.90 -3.35 34.88
CA GLY A 80 8.76 -4.72 34.44
C GLY A 80 9.89 -5.65 34.88
N LYS A 81 10.21 -6.66 34.05
CA LYS A 81 11.19 -7.69 34.36
C LYS A 81 12.41 -7.57 33.46
N TYR A 82 13.61 -7.47 34.02
CA TYR A 82 14.86 -7.35 33.26
C TYR A 82 14.83 -6.18 32.25
N VAL A 83 14.41 -5.02 32.71
CA VAL A 83 14.33 -3.79 31.94
C VAL A 83 15.31 -2.75 32.42
N ARG A 84 15.83 -1.89 31.52
CA ARG A 84 16.81 -0.86 31.87
C ARG A 84 16.55 0.45 31.13
N ALA A 85 16.35 1.54 31.86
CA ALA A 85 16.33 2.90 31.33
C ALA A 85 17.72 3.52 31.56
N GLN A 86 18.50 3.70 30.50
CA GLN A 86 19.92 4.06 30.56
C GLN A 86 20.21 5.46 30.00
N ALA A 87 19.28 6.09 29.33
CA ALA A 87 19.42 7.46 28.82
C ALA A 87 18.52 8.42 29.60
N ALA A 88 18.91 9.70 29.75
CA ALA A 88 18.14 10.70 30.47
C ALA A 88 16.72 10.88 29.90
N ASN A 89 15.73 11.08 30.76
CA ASN A 89 14.31 11.23 30.40
C ASN A 89 13.74 10.01 29.63
N SER A 90 14.37 8.84 29.72
CA SER A 90 13.88 7.66 29.00
C SER A 90 12.96 6.80 29.87
N ILE A 91 12.01 6.15 29.21
CA ILE A 91 11.07 5.22 29.81
C ILE A 91 11.22 3.86 29.12
N VAL A 92 11.23 2.79 29.92
CA VAL A 92 11.16 1.42 29.40
C VAL A 92 10.09 0.63 30.15
N ILE A 93 9.26 -0.10 29.40
CA ILE A 93 8.16 -0.90 29.95
C ILE A 93 8.18 -2.29 29.32
N GLY A 94 8.05 -3.34 30.11
CA GLY A 94 7.88 -4.70 29.61
C GLY A 94 8.79 -5.73 30.22
N SER A 95 9.35 -6.62 29.40
CA SER A 95 10.24 -7.67 29.90
C SER A 95 11.38 -7.97 28.93
N GLY A 96 12.61 -7.94 29.46
CA GLY A 96 13.76 -8.56 28.82
C GLY A 96 13.78 -10.08 29.03
N VAL A 97 14.80 -10.73 28.49
CA VAL A 97 14.94 -12.19 28.52
C VAL A 97 15.64 -12.66 29.82
N ALA A 98 16.69 -11.96 30.28
CA ALA A 98 17.46 -12.32 31.47
C ALA A 98 18.17 -11.11 32.10
N ASN A 99 18.66 -11.29 33.31
CA ASN A 99 19.49 -10.31 34.00
C ASN A 99 20.94 -10.36 33.49
N ALA A 100 21.13 -10.03 32.22
CA ALA A 100 22.43 -9.86 31.61
C ALA A 100 22.35 -8.66 30.64
N ASP A 101 23.41 -7.89 30.53
CA ASP A 101 23.39 -6.62 29.80
C ASP A 101 22.88 -6.73 28.34
N SER A 102 23.25 -7.77 27.63
CA SER A 102 22.81 -8.04 26.27
C SER A 102 21.41 -8.67 26.15
N ARG A 103 20.78 -9.04 27.26
CA ARG A 103 19.49 -9.75 27.31
C ARG A 103 18.40 -8.98 28.06
N MET A 104 18.71 -7.80 28.57
CA MET A 104 17.74 -6.85 29.13
C MET A 104 17.12 -6.01 28.01
N LEU A 105 15.83 -5.71 28.13
CA LEU A 105 15.22 -4.65 27.30
C LEU A 105 15.78 -3.31 27.77
N THR A 106 16.63 -2.69 26.96
CA THR A 106 17.41 -1.51 27.37
C THR A 106 17.11 -0.30 26.49
N ASN A 107 16.60 0.78 27.07
CA ASN A 107 16.40 2.05 26.38
C ASN A 107 17.63 2.97 26.57
N ASN A 108 18.42 3.10 25.53
CA ASN A 108 19.62 3.95 25.44
C ASN A 108 19.36 5.31 24.75
N VAL A 109 18.12 5.59 24.38
CA VAL A 109 17.76 6.80 23.63
C VAL A 109 17.17 7.83 24.60
N PRO A 110 17.72 9.05 24.66
CA PRO A 110 17.19 10.07 25.56
C PRO A 110 15.79 10.53 25.18
N SER A 111 15.00 10.92 26.17
CA SER A 111 13.66 11.48 26.00
C SER A 111 12.75 10.62 25.10
N SER A 112 12.75 9.33 25.34
CA SER A 112 12.03 8.34 24.54
C SER A 112 11.31 7.29 25.40
N LEU A 113 10.33 6.61 24.79
CA LEU A 113 9.65 5.45 25.36
C LEU A 113 10.00 4.21 24.55
N MET A 114 10.33 3.13 25.25
CA MET A 114 10.54 1.80 24.68
C MET A 114 9.62 0.78 25.37
N VAL A 115 8.91 -0.02 24.59
CA VAL A 115 8.06 -1.11 25.08
C VAL A 115 8.44 -2.41 24.37
N GLY A 116 8.58 -3.50 25.12
CA GLY A 116 8.85 -4.82 24.55
C GLY A 116 8.64 -5.91 25.60
N PHE A 117 8.30 -7.11 25.16
CA PHE A 117 8.02 -8.24 26.04
C PHE A 117 8.81 -9.48 25.61
N ASN A 118 9.46 -10.11 26.60
CA ASN A 118 10.30 -11.29 26.41
C ASN A 118 11.38 -11.12 25.31
N SER A 119 11.91 -9.89 25.19
CA SER A 119 12.88 -9.51 24.16
C SER A 119 13.87 -8.47 24.69
N CYS A 120 15.06 -8.45 24.14
CA CYS A 120 16.00 -7.33 24.32
C CYS A 120 15.79 -6.20 23.29
N LEU A 121 14.89 -6.41 22.33
CA LEU A 121 14.53 -5.47 21.27
C LEU A 121 13.13 -4.88 21.52
N PRO A 122 12.87 -3.62 21.12
CA PRO A 122 11.55 -3.02 21.27
C PRO A 122 10.53 -3.62 20.31
N THR A 123 9.29 -3.75 20.78
CA THR A 123 8.11 -3.93 19.91
C THR A 123 7.52 -2.58 19.52
N LEU A 124 7.54 -1.61 20.45
CA LEU A 124 7.11 -0.23 20.22
C LEU A 124 8.18 0.73 20.73
N PHE A 125 8.50 1.72 19.92
CA PHE A 125 9.40 2.80 20.29
C PHE A 125 8.77 4.16 19.93
N VAL A 126 8.87 5.14 20.85
CA VAL A 126 8.45 6.52 20.62
C VAL A 126 9.66 7.42 20.84
N SER A 127 10.11 8.10 19.81
CA SER A 127 11.23 9.03 19.88
C SER A 127 10.81 10.38 20.47
N ASN A 128 11.79 11.17 20.90
CA ASN A 128 11.58 12.59 21.20
C ASN A 128 11.17 13.38 19.95
N SER A 129 10.56 14.52 20.17
CA SER A 129 10.43 15.57 19.14
C SER A 129 11.74 16.32 18.94
N VAL A 130 11.94 16.90 17.77
CA VAL A 130 13.13 17.72 17.46
C VAL A 130 13.02 19.15 17.99
N SER A 131 11.79 19.63 18.28
CA SER A 131 11.53 20.93 18.90
C SER A 131 10.22 20.93 19.68
N TYR A 132 9.96 22.01 20.43
CA TYR A 132 8.76 22.13 21.29
C TYR A 132 7.43 22.18 20.50
N ASN A 133 7.46 22.57 19.22
CA ASN A 133 6.29 22.63 18.33
C ASN A 133 6.17 21.44 17.38
N THR A 134 6.99 20.38 17.59
CA THR A 134 6.96 19.18 16.75
C THR A 134 6.63 17.94 17.57
N THR A 135 6.26 16.87 16.93
CA THR A 135 6.01 15.57 17.55
C THR A 135 7.13 14.60 17.24
N GLY A 136 7.38 13.65 18.12
CA GLY A 136 8.27 12.53 17.89
C GLY A 136 7.77 11.60 16.77
N LYS A 137 8.45 10.47 16.61
CA LYS A 137 8.16 9.42 15.65
C LYS A 137 7.88 8.11 16.37
N VAL A 138 7.10 7.23 15.78
CA VAL A 138 6.77 5.91 16.30
C VAL A 138 7.46 4.84 15.45
N GLY A 139 8.18 3.94 16.11
CA GLY A 139 8.73 2.72 15.53
C GLY A 139 7.95 1.49 16.01
N ILE A 140 7.62 0.59 15.14
CA ILE A 140 7.07 -0.74 15.44
C ILE A 140 8.06 -1.79 14.97
N GLY A 141 8.36 -2.77 15.84
CA GLY A 141 9.42 -3.73 15.63
C GLY A 141 10.78 -3.20 16.12
N ASN A 142 11.87 -3.79 15.66
CA ASN A 142 13.22 -3.39 16.07
C ASN A 142 13.65 -2.04 15.46
N VAL A 143 12.99 -0.96 15.90
CA VAL A 143 13.24 0.41 15.44
C VAL A 143 13.43 1.33 16.63
N SER A 144 14.67 1.74 16.90
CA SER A 144 15.02 2.76 17.91
C SER A 144 15.39 4.12 17.31
N SER A 145 15.41 4.23 15.97
CA SER A 145 15.63 5.47 15.21
C SER A 145 14.67 5.53 14.04
N PRO A 146 13.39 5.89 14.25
CA PRO A 146 12.40 5.91 13.17
C PRO A 146 12.72 6.99 12.13
N GLU A 147 12.70 6.63 10.85
CA GLU A 147 12.95 7.54 9.72
C GLU A 147 11.70 8.34 9.33
N ALA A 148 10.51 7.75 9.50
CA ALA A 148 9.20 8.35 9.24
C ALA A 148 8.39 8.55 10.53
N LYS A 149 7.26 9.28 10.49
CA LYS A 149 6.33 9.43 11.63
C LYS A 149 5.84 8.09 12.17
N LEU A 150 5.59 7.15 11.28
CA LEU A 150 5.40 5.72 11.57
C LEU A 150 6.41 4.93 10.75
N HIS A 151 7.28 4.16 11.41
CA HIS A 151 8.23 3.26 10.80
C HIS A 151 7.97 1.84 11.30
N ILE A 152 7.51 0.97 10.44
CA ILE A 152 7.27 -0.46 10.73
C ILE A 152 8.42 -1.27 10.14
N LYS A 153 9.06 -2.09 10.96
CA LYS A 153 10.17 -2.96 10.54
C LYS A 153 9.94 -4.36 11.07
N ALA A 154 9.86 -5.31 10.17
CA ALA A 154 9.78 -6.72 10.50
C ALA A 154 11.12 -7.27 11.02
N ASP A 155 11.08 -8.33 11.78
CA ASP A 155 12.24 -9.16 12.09
C ASP A 155 12.62 -10.02 10.86
N SER A 156 13.78 -10.69 10.91
CA SER A 156 14.39 -11.35 9.74
C SER A 156 13.52 -12.45 9.07
N ASN A 157 12.51 -12.96 9.76
CA ASN A 157 11.63 -14.03 9.28
C ASN A 157 10.16 -13.62 9.21
N GLU A 158 9.88 -12.33 9.16
CA GLU A 158 8.52 -11.77 9.14
C GLU A 158 8.38 -10.75 8.02
N ASP A 159 7.17 -10.57 7.52
CA ASP A 159 6.84 -9.49 6.60
C ASP A 159 6.46 -8.23 7.37
N ALA A 160 6.93 -7.07 6.92
CA ALA A 160 6.46 -5.78 7.43
C ALA A 160 5.15 -5.43 6.74
N GLY A 161 4.07 -5.35 7.50
CA GLY A 161 2.73 -5.10 6.98
C GLY A 161 1.92 -4.12 7.83
N LEU A 162 0.95 -3.46 7.18
CA LEU A 162 -0.12 -2.71 7.82
C LEU A 162 -1.44 -3.41 7.50
N PHE A 163 -2.06 -4.04 8.51
CA PHE A 163 -3.36 -4.67 8.38
C PHE A 163 -4.43 -3.72 8.90
N ILE A 164 -5.36 -3.34 8.03
CA ILE A 164 -6.50 -2.48 8.35
C ILE A 164 -7.77 -3.26 8.05
N GLU A 165 -8.54 -3.59 9.07
CA GLU A 165 -9.74 -4.40 8.96
C GLU A 165 -10.99 -3.62 9.38
N ALA A 166 -12.06 -3.76 8.60
CA ALA A 166 -13.40 -3.37 9.00
C ALA A 166 -14.24 -4.63 9.22
N THR A 167 -14.64 -4.88 10.44
CA THR A 167 -15.39 -6.10 10.82
C THR A 167 -16.83 -6.14 10.34
N ASN A 168 -17.37 -4.99 9.91
CA ASN A 168 -18.75 -4.89 9.41
C ASN A 168 -18.72 -4.67 7.89
N VAL A 169 -19.43 -5.52 7.16
CA VAL A 169 -19.54 -5.50 5.69
C VAL A 169 -20.12 -4.18 5.12
N SER A 170 -20.78 -3.37 5.93
CA SER A 170 -21.26 -2.04 5.54
C SER A 170 -20.27 -0.92 5.83
N LYS A 171 -19.06 -1.24 6.31
CA LYS A 171 -18.00 -0.27 6.61
C LYS A 171 -16.78 -0.54 5.73
N LYS A 172 -16.07 0.53 5.41
CA LYS A 172 -14.85 0.49 4.58
C LYS A 172 -13.60 0.44 5.45
N ALA A 173 -12.64 -0.39 5.10
CA ALA A 173 -11.26 -0.24 5.55
C ALA A 173 -10.53 0.68 4.55
N TYR A 174 -9.81 1.69 5.03
CA TYR A 174 -9.16 2.64 4.14
C TYR A 174 -7.86 3.21 4.72
N LEU A 175 -6.96 3.61 3.83
CA LEU A 175 -5.82 4.46 4.10
C LEU A 175 -6.09 5.84 3.49
N LYS A 176 -6.26 6.86 4.33
CA LYS A 176 -6.49 8.24 3.87
C LYS A 176 -5.13 8.93 3.69
N LEU A 177 -4.91 9.51 2.52
CA LEU A 177 -3.70 10.22 2.17
C LEU A 177 -4.07 11.68 1.89
N PHE A 178 -3.65 12.60 2.77
CA PHE A 178 -3.88 14.04 2.71
C PHE A 178 -5.32 14.45 3.05
N ASP A 179 -6.34 14.12 2.26
CA ASP A 179 -7.74 14.51 2.47
C ASP A 179 -8.73 13.39 2.11
N GLU A 180 -10.02 13.72 2.03
CA GLU A 180 -11.10 12.76 1.74
C GLU A 180 -11.18 12.34 0.27
N ASN A 181 -10.47 13.07 -0.62
CA ASN A 181 -10.48 12.83 -2.05
C ASN A 181 -9.36 11.87 -2.49
N HIS A 182 -8.37 11.62 -1.61
CA HIS A 182 -7.19 10.82 -1.91
C HIS A 182 -7.11 9.64 -0.93
N LEU A 183 -7.56 8.46 -1.36
CA LEU A 183 -7.58 7.29 -0.49
C LEU A 183 -7.37 5.97 -1.25
N ILE A 184 -6.86 5.00 -0.52
CA ILE A 184 -6.88 3.58 -0.90
C ILE A 184 -7.89 2.92 0.03
N SER A 185 -8.94 2.30 -0.50
CA SER A 185 -9.99 1.67 0.32
C SER A 185 -10.39 0.31 -0.21
N VAL A 186 -10.86 -0.54 0.68
CA VAL A 186 -11.47 -1.82 0.35
C VAL A 186 -12.89 -1.82 0.90
N ASN A 187 -13.84 -2.13 0.03
CA ASN A 187 -15.23 -2.38 0.38
C ASN A 187 -15.56 -3.81 -0.03
N PRO A 188 -16.12 -4.65 0.86
CA PRO A 188 -16.46 -6.03 0.53
C PRO A 188 -17.36 -6.20 -0.71
N ASN A 189 -18.20 -5.20 -1.01
CA ASN A 189 -19.13 -5.24 -2.15
C ASN A 189 -18.56 -4.59 -3.42
N GLU A 190 -17.61 -3.67 -3.30
CA GLU A 190 -17.08 -2.85 -4.42
C GLU A 190 -15.61 -3.20 -4.73
N GLY A 191 -14.93 -3.96 -3.86
CA GLY A 191 -13.54 -4.34 -4.02
C GLY A 191 -12.53 -3.27 -3.59
N LEU A 192 -11.33 -3.31 -4.16
CA LEU A 192 -10.24 -2.36 -3.92
C LEU A 192 -10.44 -1.11 -4.80
N SER A 193 -10.46 0.06 -4.17
CA SER A 193 -10.51 1.35 -4.85
C SER A 193 -9.27 2.19 -4.52
N ILE A 194 -8.65 2.75 -5.56
CA ILE A 194 -7.63 3.80 -5.44
C ILE A 194 -8.23 5.04 -6.08
N SER A 195 -8.54 6.06 -5.29
CA SER A 195 -9.25 7.25 -5.76
C SER A 195 -8.45 8.52 -5.54
N SER A 196 -8.54 9.42 -6.55
CA SER A 196 -8.04 10.79 -6.53
C SER A 196 -9.01 11.66 -7.34
N LYS A 197 -9.95 12.33 -6.67
CA LYS A 197 -11.08 13.00 -7.34
C LYS A 197 -10.69 14.20 -8.19
N GLU A 198 -9.62 14.90 -7.82
CA GLU A 198 -9.22 16.16 -8.48
C GLU A 198 -7.79 16.11 -9.05
N SER A 199 -7.14 14.97 -8.96
CA SER A 199 -5.75 14.79 -9.36
C SER A 199 -5.55 13.51 -10.18
N LYS A 200 -4.40 13.39 -10.81
CA LYS A 200 -4.04 12.19 -11.57
C LYS A 200 -3.50 11.11 -10.65
N ILE A 201 -3.79 9.86 -10.95
CA ILE A 201 -3.07 8.70 -10.42
C ILE A 201 -1.94 8.40 -11.41
N ASN A 202 -0.69 8.64 -11.01
CA ASN A 202 0.47 8.30 -11.81
C ASN A 202 1.00 6.93 -11.40
N LEU A 203 1.12 6.02 -12.34
CA LEU A 203 1.78 4.72 -12.19
C LEU A 203 3.12 4.80 -12.91
N ASP A 204 4.18 5.10 -12.17
CA ASP A 204 5.55 5.16 -12.70
C ASP A 204 6.19 3.78 -12.54
N ALA A 205 6.07 2.98 -13.58
CA ALA A 205 6.59 1.62 -13.61
C ALA A 205 7.01 1.25 -15.04
N ASN A 206 8.03 0.40 -15.17
CA ASN A 206 8.44 -0.14 -16.46
C ASN A 206 7.34 -0.98 -17.12
N GLN A 207 6.47 -1.58 -16.33
CA GLN A 207 5.34 -2.38 -16.79
C GLN A 207 4.22 -2.39 -15.76
N VAL A 208 2.98 -2.21 -16.22
CA VAL A 208 1.76 -2.42 -15.42
C VAL A 208 1.05 -3.65 -15.98
N LEU A 209 0.95 -4.73 -15.19
CA LEU A 209 0.24 -5.95 -15.54
C LEU A 209 -1.16 -5.93 -14.93
N MET A 210 -2.18 -6.05 -15.76
CA MET A 210 -3.57 -6.15 -15.35
C MET A 210 -4.13 -7.51 -15.81
N ASN A 211 -4.29 -8.45 -14.90
CA ASN A 211 -4.84 -9.78 -15.16
C ASN A 211 -6.37 -9.81 -15.05
N ALA A 212 -7.00 -8.69 -15.35
CA ALA A 212 -8.45 -8.50 -15.29
C ALA A 212 -8.91 -7.65 -16.47
N LYS A 213 -10.22 -7.59 -16.69
CA LYS A 213 -10.82 -6.66 -17.65
C LYS A 213 -10.60 -5.22 -17.21
N VAL A 214 -10.25 -4.36 -18.15
CA VAL A 214 -9.99 -2.94 -17.92
C VAL A 214 -11.12 -2.12 -18.55
N ALA A 215 -11.81 -1.33 -17.76
CA ALA A 215 -12.84 -0.41 -18.21
C ALA A 215 -12.38 1.04 -17.93
N ILE A 216 -12.43 1.89 -18.94
CA ILE A 216 -12.07 3.31 -18.83
C ILE A 216 -13.30 4.13 -19.18
N ASP A 217 -13.81 4.88 -18.18
CA ASP A 217 -14.95 5.78 -18.31
C ASP A 217 -16.22 5.11 -18.89
N ILE A 218 -16.42 3.83 -18.55
CA ILE A 218 -17.61 3.08 -18.97
C ILE A 218 -18.78 3.44 -18.04
N PRO A 219 -19.94 3.90 -18.58
CA PRO A 219 -21.12 4.17 -17.77
C PRO A 219 -21.61 2.92 -17.04
N GLU A 220 -22.19 3.12 -15.83
CA GLU A 220 -22.81 2.03 -15.08
C GLU A 220 -23.90 1.34 -15.91
N GLY A 221 -23.87 0.02 -15.95
CA GLY A 221 -24.84 -0.81 -16.67
C GLY A 221 -24.41 -1.25 -18.07
N ILE A 222 -23.31 -0.74 -18.62
CA ILE A 222 -22.67 -1.29 -19.81
C ILE A 222 -21.60 -2.30 -19.35
N SER A 223 -22.00 -3.56 -19.28
CA SER A 223 -21.11 -4.68 -19.01
C SER A 223 -20.72 -5.32 -20.33
N ASP A 224 -19.59 -4.94 -20.88
CA ASP A 224 -19.06 -5.62 -22.06
C ASP A 224 -18.21 -6.81 -21.60
N SER A 225 -18.88 -7.97 -21.53
CA SER A 225 -18.28 -9.20 -20.96
C SER A 225 -17.20 -9.81 -21.86
N ASP A 226 -17.14 -9.41 -23.12
CA ASP A 226 -16.35 -10.12 -24.15
C ASP A 226 -14.98 -9.49 -24.40
N TYR A 227 -14.79 -8.22 -23.98
CA TYR A 227 -13.53 -7.51 -24.22
C TYR A 227 -12.67 -7.41 -22.95
N ALA A 228 -11.35 -7.53 -23.13
CA ALA A 228 -10.37 -7.34 -22.07
C ALA A 228 -10.12 -5.85 -21.75
N LEU A 229 -10.35 -4.97 -22.72
CA LEU A 229 -10.24 -3.52 -22.57
C LEU A 229 -11.46 -2.86 -23.20
N SER A 230 -12.21 -2.07 -22.43
CA SER A 230 -13.33 -1.26 -22.87
C SER A 230 -13.08 0.21 -22.55
N VAL A 231 -13.24 1.11 -23.53
CA VAL A 231 -12.98 2.55 -23.38
C VAL A 231 -14.17 3.32 -23.94
N SER A 232 -14.80 4.18 -23.14
CA SER A 232 -15.93 5.02 -23.60
C SER A 232 -15.50 6.22 -24.44
N GLY A 233 -14.22 6.60 -24.38
CA GLY A 233 -13.64 7.72 -25.12
C GLY A 233 -12.77 7.29 -26.28
N GLY A 234 -12.04 8.25 -26.86
CA GLY A 234 -11.06 7.98 -27.89
C GLY A 234 -9.75 7.39 -27.38
N ILE A 235 -9.07 6.62 -28.19
CA ILE A 235 -7.74 6.09 -27.92
C ILE A 235 -6.73 6.80 -28.82
N ILE A 236 -5.70 7.41 -28.23
CA ILE A 236 -4.56 7.99 -28.97
C ILE A 236 -3.38 7.04 -28.82
N THR A 237 -2.90 6.51 -29.92
CA THR A 237 -1.74 5.61 -29.94
C THR A 237 -0.86 5.89 -31.15
N THR A 238 0.42 5.59 -31.03
CA THR A 238 1.37 5.71 -32.15
C THR A 238 1.37 4.47 -33.05
N LYS A 239 0.94 3.30 -32.54
CA LYS A 239 0.89 2.04 -33.28
C LYS A 239 -0.04 1.04 -32.58
N VAL A 240 -0.87 0.38 -33.35
CA VAL A 240 -1.61 -0.83 -32.95
C VAL A 240 -1.11 -1.99 -33.79
N MET A 241 -0.80 -3.12 -33.15
CA MET A 241 -0.46 -4.38 -33.82
C MET A 241 -1.48 -5.42 -33.40
N VAL A 242 -2.20 -5.94 -34.37
CA VAL A 242 -3.14 -7.04 -34.19
C VAL A 242 -2.43 -8.34 -34.59
N LYS A 243 -2.56 -9.37 -33.77
CA LYS A 243 -2.05 -10.73 -33.99
C LYS A 243 -3.20 -11.72 -33.90
N GLU A 244 -2.96 -12.94 -34.33
CA GLU A 244 -3.92 -14.05 -34.24
C GLU A 244 -5.19 -13.81 -35.07
N VAL A 245 -5.01 -13.32 -36.32
CA VAL A 245 -6.08 -13.33 -37.31
C VAL A 245 -6.21 -14.77 -37.80
N SER A 246 -7.35 -15.40 -37.57
CA SER A 246 -7.57 -16.82 -37.89
C SER A 246 -7.59 -17.11 -39.39
N GLU A 247 -8.02 -16.14 -40.19
CA GLU A 247 -8.05 -16.21 -41.62
C GLU A 247 -7.70 -14.86 -42.22
N TRP A 248 -6.83 -14.84 -43.22
CA TRP A 248 -6.50 -13.63 -43.99
C TRP A 248 -7.14 -13.71 -45.39
N TYR A 249 -7.43 -12.59 -46.00
CA TYR A 249 -8.30 -12.49 -47.17
C TYR A 249 -7.60 -12.70 -48.52
N ASP A 250 -6.40 -13.30 -48.59
CA ASP A 250 -5.59 -13.51 -49.80
C ASP A 250 -6.17 -14.52 -50.84
N TYR A 251 -7.39 -15.01 -50.63
CA TYR A 251 -8.03 -16.01 -51.45
C TYR A 251 -8.70 -15.44 -52.73
N VAL A 252 -8.77 -14.13 -52.94
CA VAL A 252 -9.41 -13.48 -54.08
C VAL A 252 -8.67 -13.79 -55.37
N PHE A 253 -7.37 -14.04 -55.31
CA PHE A 253 -6.57 -14.40 -56.49
C PHE A 253 -6.48 -15.91 -56.73
N ASP A 254 -7.17 -16.72 -55.96
CA ASP A 254 -7.23 -18.17 -56.20
C ASP A 254 -7.98 -18.50 -57.46
N GLU A 255 -7.53 -19.55 -58.18
CA GLU A 255 -8.14 -20.00 -59.47
C GLU A 255 -9.64 -20.35 -59.34
N ASN A 256 -10.09 -20.73 -58.16
CA ASN A 256 -11.47 -21.10 -57.86
C ASN A 256 -12.32 -19.94 -57.34
N TYR A 257 -11.74 -18.75 -57.17
CA TYR A 257 -12.49 -17.59 -56.69
C TYR A 257 -13.53 -17.15 -57.73
N LYS A 258 -14.76 -16.98 -57.31
CA LYS A 258 -15.86 -16.57 -58.17
C LYS A 258 -16.09 -15.07 -58.02
N LEU A 259 -15.39 -14.27 -58.83
CA LEU A 259 -15.63 -12.84 -58.87
C LEU A 259 -17.09 -12.59 -59.32
N LEU A 260 -17.80 -11.74 -58.55
CA LEU A 260 -19.19 -11.40 -58.84
C LEU A 260 -19.23 -10.55 -60.14
N PRO A 261 -20.07 -10.86 -61.16
CA PRO A 261 -20.21 -9.99 -62.34
C PRO A 261 -20.54 -8.56 -61.95
N ILE A 262 -19.90 -7.59 -62.64
CA ILE A 262 -20.02 -6.17 -62.30
C ILE A 262 -21.47 -5.64 -62.33
N GLU A 263 -22.31 -6.21 -63.26
CA GLU A 263 -23.74 -5.91 -63.35
C GLU A 263 -24.49 -6.32 -62.06
N LYS A 264 -24.10 -7.45 -61.44
CA LYS A 264 -24.69 -7.90 -60.17
C LYS A 264 -24.25 -7.03 -58.99
N VAL A 265 -22.99 -6.56 -59.02
CA VAL A 265 -22.52 -5.59 -58.02
C VAL A 265 -23.33 -4.31 -58.11
N LYS A 266 -23.56 -3.83 -59.34
CA LYS A 266 -24.40 -2.65 -59.59
C LYS A 266 -25.83 -2.84 -59.05
N CYS A 267 -26.49 -3.94 -59.37
CA CYS A 267 -27.84 -4.21 -58.85
C CYS A 267 -27.87 -4.23 -57.35
N PHE A 268 -26.87 -4.86 -56.68
CA PHE A 268 -26.78 -4.89 -55.24
C PHE A 268 -26.65 -3.48 -54.62
N ILE A 269 -25.81 -2.63 -55.23
CA ILE A 269 -25.65 -1.24 -54.79
C ILE A 269 -26.95 -0.46 -54.95
N ASP A 270 -27.63 -0.62 -56.09
CA ASP A 270 -28.88 0.07 -56.38
C ASP A 270 -29.99 -0.34 -55.37
N GLU A 271 -29.98 -1.58 -54.89
CA GLU A 271 -30.97 -2.11 -53.93
C GLU A 271 -30.61 -1.79 -52.48
N ASN A 272 -29.33 -1.85 -52.08
CA ASN A 272 -28.90 -1.86 -50.71
C ASN A 272 -28.16 -0.58 -50.25
N GLY A 273 -27.67 0.23 -51.21
CA GLY A 273 -26.95 1.47 -50.93
C GLY A 273 -25.50 1.30 -50.45
N HIS A 274 -24.97 0.07 -50.46
CA HIS A 274 -23.58 -0.24 -50.06
C HIS A 274 -23.02 -1.40 -50.88
N LEU A 275 -21.71 -1.63 -50.82
CA LEU A 275 -21.06 -2.76 -51.49
C LEU A 275 -21.45 -4.10 -50.88
N PRO A 276 -21.45 -5.20 -51.63
CA PRO A 276 -21.58 -6.56 -51.07
C PRO A 276 -20.51 -6.82 -50.00
N ASP A 277 -20.88 -7.54 -48.95
CA ASP A 277 -20.06 -7.89 -47.77
C ASP A 277 -19.70 -6.71 -46.82
N ILE A 278 -19.92 -5.47 -47.23
CA ILE A 278 -19.75 -4.30 -46.36
C ILE A 278 -21.02 -4.11 -45.51
N PRO A 279 -20.93 -3.94 -44.19
CA PRO A 279 -22.10 -3.67 -43.35
C PRO A 279 -22.75 -2.33 -43.70
N SER A 280 -24.08 -2.27 -43.60
CA SER A 280 -24.82 -1.02 -43.80
C SER A 280 -24.55 0.01 -42.71
N GLU A 281 -24.78 1.31 -43.01
CA GLU A 281 -24.72 2.39 -42.03
C GLU A 281 -25.54 2.09 -40.76
N CYS A 282 -26.77 1.60 -40.97
CA CYS A 282 -27.66 1.25 -39.83
C CYS A 282 -27.06 0.16 -38.93
N ASN A 283 -26.40 -0.84 -39.51
CA ASN A 283 -25.74 -1.90 -38.75
C ASN A 283 -24.56 -1.35 -37.96
N VAL A 284 -23.71 -0.53 -38.60
CA VAL A 284 -22.53 0.06 -37.95
C VAL A 284 -22.94 0.99 -36.82
N LEU A 285 -23.99 1.80 -36.99
CA LEU A 285 -24.48 2.70 -35.93
C LEU A 285 -25.04 1.96 -34.71
N ASN A 286 -25.69 0.81 -34.93
CA ASN A 286 -26.32 0.06 -33.85
C ASN A 286 -25.35 -0.91 -33.13
N ASN A 287 -24.44 -1.54 -33.85
CA ASN A 287 -23.63 -2.66 -33.36
C ASN A 287 -22.12 -2.36 -33.35
N GLY A 288 -21.69 -1.24 -33.94
CA GLY A 288 -20.27 -1.02 -34.19
C GLY A 288 -19.75 -1.91 -35.34
N TYR A 289 -18.44 -1.99 -35.48
CA TYR A 289 -17.76 -2.93 -36.37
C TYR A 289 -16.43 -3.37 -35.80
N ASP A 290 -16.00 -4.58 -36.11
CA ASP A 290 -14.65 -5.05 -35.81
C ASP A 290 -13.67 -4.46 -36.82
N MET A 291 -12.62 -3.81 -36.34
CA MET A 291 -11.62 -3.14 -37.16
C MET A 291 -10.83 -4.14 -38.03
N VAL A 292 -10.52 -5.32 -37.48
CA VAL A 292 -9.75 -6.36 -38.18
C VAL A 292 -10.57 -6.98 -39.29
N GLU A 293 -11.83 -7.29 -39.01
CA GLU A 293 -12.78 -7.80 -40.00
C GLU A 293 -13.01 -6.78 -41.14
N MET A 294 -13.20 -5.51 -40.78
CA MET A 294 -13.40 -4.44 -41.76
C MET A 294 -12.17 -4.25 -42.63
N ASP A 295 -10.96 -4.21 -42.08
CA ASP A 295 -9.72 -4.08 -42.83
C ASP A 295 -9.56 -5.24 -43.82
N GLY A 296 -9.88 -6.46 -43.40
CA GLY A 296 -9.88 -7.64 -44.27
C GLY A 296 -10.90 -7.57 -45.41
N ILE A 297 -12.14 -7.15 -45.13
CA ILE A 297 -13.15 -6.95 -46.13
C ILE A 297 -12.74 -5.86 -47.14
N LEU A 298 -12.15 -4.76 -46.65
CA LEU A 298 -11.64 -3.69 -47.52
C LEU A 298 -10.51 -4.19 -48.44
N LEU A 299 -9.58 -4.99 -47.92
CA LEU A 299 -8.54 -5.62 -48.73
C LEU A 299 -9.16 -6.49 -49.82
N LYS A 300 -10.11 -7.37 -49.47
CA LYS A 300 -10.87 -8.18 -50.45
C LYS A 300 -11.49 -7.32 -51.53
N LYS A 301 -12.12 -6.19 -51.19
CA LYS A 301 -12.73 -5.29 -52.17
C LYS A 301 -11.71 -4.59 -53.08
N ILE A 302 -10.52 -4.28 -52.58
CA ILE A 302 -9.40 -3.76 -53.37
C ILE A 302 -8.92 -4.82 -54.36
N GLU A 303 -8.81 -6.08 -53.94
CA GLU A 303 -8.40 -7.20 -54.78
C GLU A 303 -9.43 -7.50 -55.88
N GLU A 304 -10.74 -7.55 -55.54
CA GLU A 304 -11.83 -7.67 -56.49
C GLU A 304 -11.83 -6.52 -57.51
N LEU A 305 -11.65 -5.27 -57.07
CA LEU A 305 -11.52 -4.10 -57.93
C LEU A 305 -10.31 -4.20 -58.86
N THR A 306 -9.22 -4.76 -58.38
CA THR A 306 -8.01 -5.01 -59.19
C THR A 306 -8.32 -6.01 -60.30
N LEU A 307 -9.05 -7.09 -60.04
CA LEU A 307 -9.46 -8.06 -61.04
C LEU A 307 -10.38 -7.41 -62.10
N TYR A 308 -11.38 -6.62 -61.71
CA TYR A 308 -12.21 -5.86 -62.66
C TYR A 308 -11.39 -4.90 -63.56
N THR A 309 -10.37 -4.26 -62.95
CA THR A 309 -9.49 -3.34 -63.66
C THR A 309 -8.63 -4.07 -64.73
N ILE A 310 -8.12 -5.26 -64.32
CA ILE A 310 -7.37 -6.13 -65.30
C ILE A 310 -8.25 -6.55 -66.46
N GLU A 311 -9.48 -7.01 -66.16
CA GLU A 311 -10.44 -7.41 -67.18
C GLU A 311 -10.80 -6.25 -68.07
N LEU A 312 -11.12 -5.08 -67.49
CA LEU A 312 -11.42 -3.87 -68.32
C LEU A 312 -10.26 -3.48 -69.25
N ASN A 313 -9.00 -3.52 -68.73
CA ASN A 313 -7.81 -3.23 -69.54
C ASN A 313 -7.65 -4.22 -70.72
N ALA A 314 -7.94 -5.50 -70.47
CA ALA A 314 -7.92 -6.50 -71.56
C ALA A 314 -8.99 -6.23 -72.62
N ILE A 315 -10.19 -5.83 -72.19
CA ILE A 315 -11.28 -5.43 -73.13
C ILE A 315 -10.88 -4.20 -73.97
N VAL A 316 -10.34 -3.16 -73.31
CA VAL A 316 -9.89 -1.93 -73.97
C VAL A 316 -8.79 -2.22 -75.01
N LYS A 317 -7.79 -3.04 -74.64
CA LYS A 317 -6.75 -3.45 -75.61
C LYS A 317 -7.32 -4.16 -76.83
N ARG A 318 -8.24 -5.11 -76.59
CA ARG A 318 -8.91 -5.82 -77.67
C ARG A 318 -9.74 -4.88 -78.59
N GLN A 319 -10.44 -3.92 -78.01
CA GLN A 319 -11.17 -2.91 -78.75
C GLN A 319 -10.21 -2.04 -79.58
N GLN A 320 -9.05 -1.65 -78.97
CA GLN A 320 -8.04 -0.88 -79.74
C GLN A 320 -7.51 -1.66 -80.94
N GLU A 321 -7.17 -2.94 -80.75
CA GLU A 321 -6.75 -3.82 -81.86
C GLU A 321 -7.78 -3.92 -82.99
N ILE A 322 -9.08 -4.03 -82.60
CA ILE A 322 -10.18 -4.04 -83.60
C ILE A 322 -10.26 -2.70 -84.34
N ILE A 323 -10.17 -1.57 -83.59
CA ILE A 323 -10.21 -0.24 -84.23
C ILE A 323 -9.05 -0.08 -85.22
N GLU A 324 -7.84 -0.44 -84.82
CA GLU A 324 -6.66 -0.38 -85.69
C GLU A 324 -6.81 -1.26 -86.93
N SER A 325 -7.37 -2.46 -86.77
CA SER A 325 -7.67 -3.36 -87.91
C SER A 325 -8.73 -2.80 -88.85
N LEU A 326 -9.68 -2.02 -88.35
CA LEU A 326 -10.73 -1.38 -89.22
C LEU A 326 -10.20 -0.12 -89.90
N GLN A 327 -9.24 0.61 -89.32
CA GLN A 327 -8.62 1.80 -89.95
C GLN A 327 -7.58 1.44 -91.04
N SER A 328 -7.05 0.22 -91.03
CA SER A 328 -6.05 -0.28 -91.99
C SER A 328 -6.68 -0.90 -93.20
N LYS A 329 -8.01 -0.98 -93.26
CA LYS A 329 -8.80 -1.39 -94.44
C LYS A 329 -9.33 -0.19 -95.16
#